data_97353d96d76d546a62094363eeb37db0
#
_entry.id   97353d96d76d546a62094363eeb37db0
#
_cell.length_a   1.000
_cell.length_b   1.000
_cell.length_c   1.000
_cell.angle_alpha   90.00
_cell.angle_beta   90.00
_cell.angle_gamma   90.00
#
_symmetry.space_group_name_H-M   'P 1'
#
loop_
_entity.id
_entity.type
_entity.pdbx_description
1 polymer ?
#
loop_
_entity_poly.entity_id
_entity_poly.type
_entity_poly.pdbx_seq_one_letter_code
_entity_poly.pdbx_strand_id
1 'polypeptide(L)'
;MQELQPELSRIQERYKNDREKLNEETMKFYQEKKYNPSSGCLPLFIQLPIVIALFYVIRMPMSYMLDIPAKAVGQMTVASVENGDLSNANIGQETYNDIKDDYTEVYKKFSSKDYYFEIKLFDIIDRKPQIVDENEFLDTEKKALLKNFDLKMFNVFNLGVPPTYKISEIAADPGNKIPAIILLLLAVGTTYLTTKLTL
;
A
#
# COMPACT_ATOMS: atom_id res chain seq x y z
N MET A 1 15.94 4.35 -28.05
CA MET A 1 16.97 4.19 -27.01
C MET A 1 18.00 3.11 -27.36
N GLN A 2 17.62 1.95 -27.83
CA GLN A 2 18.56 0.86 -28.13
C GLN A 2 19.61 1.23 -29.21
N GLU A 3 19.26 2.02 -30.23
CA GLU A 3 20.17 2.47 -31.29
C GLU A 3 21.24 3.47 -30.81
N LEU A 4 20.98 4.22 -29.74
CA LEU A 4 21.90 5.21 -29.19
C LEU A 4 22.86 4.62 -28.12
N GLN A 5 22.56 3.42 -27.63
CA GLN A 5 23.33 2.75 -26.59
C GLN A 5 24.82 2.55 -26.95
N PRO A 6 25.19 2.07 -28.17
CA PRO A 6 26.59 1.81 -28.48
C PRO A 6 27.43 3.11 -28.54
N GLU A 7 26.85 4.23 -28.99
CA GLU A 7 27.55 5.52 -29.02
C GLU A 7 27.69 6.09 -27.58
N LEU A 8 26.66 5.95 -26.78
CA LEU A 8 26.65 6.37 -25.36
C LEU A 8 27.69 5.61 -24.54
N SER A 9 27.80 4.30 -24.74
CA SER A 9 28.81 3.46 -24.09
C SER A 9 30.25 3.88 -24.44
N ARG A 10 30.50 4.28 -25.70
CA ARG A 10 31.80 4.82 -26.10
C ARG A 10 32.16 6.14 -25.42
N ILE A 11 31.17 7.02 -25.23
CA ILE A 11 31.37 8.28 -24.48
C ILE A 11 31.66 7.97 -23.02
N GLN A 12 30.91 7.05 -22.40
CA GLN A 12 31.10 6.64 -21.01
C GLN A 12 32.48 6.00 -20.78
N GLU A 13 32.94 5.18 -21.71
CA GLU A 13 34.25 4.53 -21.61
C GLU A 13 35.38 5.54 -21.80
N ARG A 14 35.25 6.49 -22.72
CA ARG A 14 36.25 7.52 -23.02
C ARG A 14 36.45 8.49 -21.85
N TYR A 15 35.37 8.88 -21.17
CA TYR A 15 35.38 9.88 -20.10
C TYR A 15 35.13 9.29 -18.71
N LYS A 16 35.41 7.98 -18.53
CA LYS A 16 35.16 7.22 -17.27
C LYS A 16 35.77 7.88 -16.03
N ASN A 17 36.89 8.57 -16.17
CA ASN A 17 37.62 9.20 -15.07
C ASN A 17 37.35 10.70 -14.91
N ASP A 18 36.54 11.30 -15.78
CA ASP A 18 36.22 12.73 -15.75
C ASP A 18 34.70 12.93 -15.85
N ARG A 19 34.07 13.06 -14.69
CA ARG A 19 32.62 13.17 -14.58
C ARG A 19 32.06 14.45 -15.21
N GLU A 20 32.82 15.56 -15.18
CA GLU A 20 32.37 16.83 -15.76
C GLU A 20 32.30 16.70 -17.29
N LYS A 21 33.39 16.23 -17.91
CA LYS A 21 33.43 15.99 -19.36
C LYS A 21 32.45 14.91 -19.80
N LEU A 22 32.26 13.88 -18.99
CA LEU A 22 31.25 12.84 -19.29
C LEU A 22 29.84 13.44 -19.38
N ASN A 23 29.47 14.27 -18.40
CA ASN A 23 28.17 14.93 -18.42
C ASN A 23 28.02 15.91 -19.59
N GLU A 24 29.06 16.71 -19.87
CA GLU A 24 29.07 17.67 -20.98
C GLU A 24 28.90 16.95 -22.33
N GLU A 25 29.71 15.95 -22.61
CA GLU A 25 29.66 15.21 -23.87
C GLU A 25 28.39 14.38 -24.02
N THR A 26 27.86 13.84 -22.93
CA THR A 26 26.54 13.17 -22.92
C THR A 26 25.41 14.13 -23.26
N MET A 27 25.43 15.35 -22.71
CA MET A 27 24.43 16.37 -23.01
C MET A 27 24.55 16.87 -24.45
N LYS A 28 25.77 17.11 -24.98
CA LYS A 28 26.00 17.43 -26.40
C LYS A 28 25.48 16.35 -27.31
N PHE A 29 25.79 15.10 -27.02
CA PHE A 29 25.29 13.95 -27.77
C PHE A 29 23.76 13.90 -27.85
N TYR A 30 23.07 14.12 -26.72
CA TYR A 30 21.60 14.18 -26.72
C TYR A 30 21.05 15.37 -27.55
N GLN A 31 21.73 16.52 -27.48
CA GLN A 31 21.33 17.70 -28.29
C GLN A 31 21.55 17.46 -29.79
N GLU A 32 22.67 16.89 -30.21
CA GLU A 32 22.97 16.56 -31.59
C GLU A 32 21.97 15.56 -32.20
N LYS A 33 21.62 14.53 -31.41
CA LYS A 33 20.62 13.52 -31.79
C LYS A 33 19.16 14.02 -31.65
N LYS A 34 18.95 15.28 -31.20
CA LYS A 34 17.63 15.86 -30.88
C LYS A 34 16.81 14.98 -29.94
N TYR A 35 17.53 14.25 -29.05
CA TYR A 35 16.91 13.38 -28.08
C TYR A 35 16.73 14.11 -26.76
N ASN A 36 15.48 14.19 -26.30
CA ASN A 36 15.17 14.79 -25.00
C ASN A 36 14.99 13.66 -23.96
N PRO A 37 15.96 13.45 -23.04
CA PRO A 37 15.84 12.40 -22.01
C PRO A 37 14.65 12.64 -21.07
N SER A 38 14.22 13.91 -20.92
CA SER A 38 13.08 14.26 -20.05
C SER A 38 11.72 13.90 -20.66
N SER A 39 11.65 13.62 -21.96
CA SER A 39 10.37 13.23 -22.61
C SER A 39 9.86 11.88 -22.12
N GLY A 40 10.75 10.99 -21.70
CA GLY A 40 10.41 9.68 -21.15
C GLY A 40 9.85 9.72 -19.73
N CYS A 41 10.11 10.76 -18.95
CA CYS A 41 9.58 10.90 -17.58
C CYS A 41 8.28 11.71 -17.50
N LEU A 42 7.89 12.44 -18.57
CA LEU A 42 6.66 13.23 -18.58
C LEU A 42 5.40 12.41 -18.28
N PRO A 43 5.21 11.21 -18.86
CA PRO A 43 4.08 10.34 -18.49
C PRO A 43 4.06 9.97 -17.00
N LEU A 44 5.22 9.82 -16.38
CA LEU A 44 5.34 9.50 -14.95
C LEU A 44 4.77 10.63 -14.07
N PHE A 45 5.01 11.89 -14.41
CA PHE A 45 4.47 13.03 -13.67
C PHE A 45 2.93 13.12 -13.76
N ILE A 46 2.36 12.75 -14.91
CA ILE A 46 0.90 12.68 -15.09
C ILE A 46 0.32 11.48 -14.33
N GLN A 47 1.04 10.36 -14.32
CA GLN A 47 0.64 9.13 -13.64
C GLN A 47 0.71 9.24 -12.11
N LEU A 48 1.63 10.05 -11.56
CA LEU A 48 1.91 10.11 -10.12
C LEU A 48 0.68 10.51 -9.29
N PRO A 49 -0.11 11.54 -9.63
CA PRO A 49 -1.35 11.87 -8.89
C PRO A 49 -2.36 10.71 -8.89
N ILE A 50 -2.47 9.98 -10.01
CA ILE A 50 -3.39 8.85 -10.13
C ILE A 50 -2.94 7.71 -9.21
N VAL A 51 -1.65 7.39 -9.21
CA VAL A 51 -1.09 6.36 -8.33
C VAL A 51 -1.27 6.71 -6.86
N ILE A 52 -1.05 7.99 -6.50
CA ILE A 52 -1.28 8.46 -5.13
C ILE A 52 -2.76 8.31 -4.74
N ALA A 53 -3.69 8.72 -5.61
CA ALA A 53 -5.12 8.57 -5.35
C ALA A 53 -5.51 7.10 -5.16
N LEU A 54 -5.05 6.20 -6.05
CA LEU A 54 -5.28 4.76 -5.92
C LEU A 54 -4.68 4.19 -4.64
N PHE A 55 -3.50 4.66 -4.23
CA PHE A 55 -2.88 4.25 -2.98
C PHE A 55 -3.76 4.56 -1.77
N TYR A 56 -4.37 5.76 -1.71
CA TYR A 56 -5.29 6.11 -0.64
C TYR A 56 -6.57 5.25 -0.65
N VAL A 57 -7.14 5.01 -1.83
CA VAL A 57 -8.34 4.17 -1.97
C VAL A 57 -8.08 2.75 -1.47
N ILE A 58 -6.97 2.13 -1.87
CA ILE A 58 -6.61 0.77 -1.46
C ILE A 58 -6.30 0.70 0.04
N ARG A 59 -5.64 1.73 0.58
CA ARG A 59 -5.24 1.78 1.99
C ARG A 59 -6.42 1.98 2.94
N MET A 60 -7.41 2.75 2.53
CA MET A 60 -8.55 3.18 3.35
C MET A 60 -9.88 2.84 2.65
N PRO A 61 -10.17 1.55 2.45
CA PRO A 61 -11.33 1.11 1.67
C PRO A 61 -12.67 1.43 2.36
N MET A 62 -12.73 1.44 3.69
CA MET A 62 -13.95 1.82 4.40
C MET A 62 -14.34 3.25 4.09
N SER A 63 -13.38 4.17 4.09
CA SER A 63 -13.62 5.60 3.90
C SER A 63 -13.81 5.96 2.43
N TYR A 64 -12.99 5.41 1.51
CA TYR A 64 -12.98 5.84 0.10
C TYR A 64 -13.83 4.96 -0.84
N MET A 65 -14.02 3.67 -0.52
CA MET A 65 -14.80 2.77 -1.38
C MET A 65 -16.22 2.57 -0.85
N LEU A 66 -16.40 2.46 0.47
CA LEU A 66 -17.69 2.15 1.10
C LEU A 66 -18.36 3.38 1.71
N ASP A 67 -17.71 4.54 1.68
CA ASP A 67 -18.21 5.79 2.26
C ASP A 67 -18.70 5.62 3.72
N ILE A 68 -17.91 4.90 4.52
CA ILE A 68 -18.21 4.69 5.93
C ILE A 68 -17.80 5.94 6.72
N PRO A 69 -18.70 6.51 7.55
CA PRO A 69 -18.37 7.68 8.34
C PRO A 69 -17.19 7.44 9.30
N ALA A 70 -16.28 8.41 9.39
CA ALA A 70 -15.12 8.34 10.30
C ALA A 70 -15.52 7.98 11.74
N LYS A 71 -16.66 8.46 12.19
CA LYS A 71 -17.20 8.20 13.52
C LYS A 71 -17.58 6.72 13.71
N ALA A 72 -18.14 6.10 12.68
CA ALA A 72 -18.47 4.67 12.69
C ALA A 72 -17.19 3.81 12.73
N VAL A 73 -16.19 4.16 11.91
CA VAL A 73 -14.89 3.46 11.91
C VAL A 73 -14.20 3.64 13.27
N GLY A 74 -14.27 4.83 13.86
CA GLY A 74 -13.71 5.10 15.19
C GLY A 74 -14.37 4.27 16.29
N GLN A 75 -15.72 4.12 16.28
CA GLN A 75 -16.42 3.26 17.23
C GLN A 75 -15.99 1.79 17.10
N MET A 76 -15.91 1.26 15.89
CA MET A 76 -15.42 -0.10 15.63
C MET A 76 -13.97 -0.27 16.07
N THR A 77 -13.16 0.79 15.94
CA THR A 77 -11.76 0.79 16.40
C THR A 77 -11.67 0.68 17.91
N VAL A 78 -12.45 1.49 18.64
CA VAL A 78 -12.50 1.43 20.12
C VAL A 78 -12.94 0.04 20.57
N ALA A 79 -14.03 -0.50 20.03
CA ALA A 79 -14.49 -1.85 20.35
C ALA A 79 -13.40 -2.91 20.07
N SER A 80 -12.66 -2.78 18.97
CA SER A 80 -11.58 -3.70 18.62
C SER A 80 -10.37 -3.60 19.56
N VAL A 81 -10.05 -2.41 20.05
CA VAL A 81 -8.97 -2.20 21.04
C VAL A 81 -9.37 -2.75 22.41
N GLU A 82 -10.58 -2.46 22.86
CA GLU A 82 -11.09 -2.93 24.14
C GLU A 82 -11.22 -4.45 24.20
N ASN A 83 -11.55 -5.09 23.08
CA ASN A 83 -11.57 -6.55 22.95
C ASN A 83 -10.18 -7.17 22.80
N GLY A 84 -9.11 -6.36 22.71
CA GLY A 84 -7.74 -6.83 22.52
C GLY A 84 -7.41 -7.33 21.11
N ASP A 85 -8.27 -7.08 20.13
CA ASP A 85 -8.07 -7.50 18.73
C ASP A 85 -7.17 -6.54 17.96
N LEU A 86 -7.19 -5.25 18.32
CA LEU A 86 -6.38 -4.21 17.71
C LEU A 86 -5.45 -3.58 18.75
N SER A 87 -4.18 -3.43 18.40
CA SER A 87 -3.21 -2.79 19.29
C SER A 87 -3.27 -1.26 19.14
N ASN A 88 -3.25 -0.55 20.28
CA ASN A 88 -3.10 0.90 20.36
C ASN A 88 -1.64 1.34 20.59
N ALA A 89 -0.67 0.43 20.51
CA ALA A 89 0.74 0.71 20.79
C ALA A 89 1.33 1.85 19.91
N ASN A 90 0.83 1.98 18.66
CA ASN A 90 1.31 3.00 17.73
C ASN A 90 0.90 4.44 18.13
N ILE A 91 -0.15 4.59 18.93
CA ILE A 91 -0.60 5.90 19.43
C ILE A 91 -0.29 6.14 20.91
N GLY A 92 0.02 5.08 21.65
CA GLY A 92 0.29 5.11 23.09
C GLY A 92 -0.98 5.05 23.95
N GLN A 93 -0.87 4.38 25.10
CA GLN A 93 -2.02 4.13 25.98
C GLN A 93 -2.62 5.42 26.57
N GLU A 94 -1.78 6.39 26.95
CA GLU A 94 -2.26 7.68 27.49
C GLU A 94 -3.08 8.43 26.43
N THR A 95 -2.52 8.60 25.23
CA THR A 95 -3.22 9.26 24.12
C THR A 95 -4.54 8.55 23.78
N TYR A 96 -4.55 7.21 23.79
CA TYR A 96 -5.77 6.46 23.54
C TYR A 96 -6.85 6.73 24.60
N ASN A 97 -6.48 6.73 25.87
CA ASN A 97 -7.40 7.01 26.99
C ASN A 97 -8.02 8.39 26.91
N ASP A 98 -7.24 9.38 26.42
CA ASP A 98 -7.70 10.77 26.27
C ASP A 98 -8.73 10.95 25.14
N ILE A 99 -8.64 10.12 24.08
CA ILE A 99 -9.45 10.30 22.86
C ILE A 99 -10.52 9.23 22.64
N LYS A 100 -10.55 8.14 23.41
CA LYS A 100 -11.42 6.97 23.16
C LYS A 100 -12.92 7.30 23.11
N ASP A 101 -13.34 8.37 23.76
CA ASP A 101 -14.72 8.84 23.80
C ASP A 101 -15.06 9.75 22.58
N ASP A 102 -14.06 10.22 21.85
CA ASP A 102 -14.24 10.91 20.57
C ASP A 102 -13.84 9.99 19.40
N TYR A 103 -14.80 9.26 18.87
CA TYR A 103 -14.59 8.32 17.79
C TYR A 103 -13.99 8.94 16.52
N THR A 104 -14.22 10.24 16.28
CA THR A 104 -13.63 10.93 15.13
C THR A 104 -12.13 11.16 15.33
N GLU A 105 -11.73 11.55 16.53
CA GLU A 105 -10.30 11.69 16.87
C GLU A 105 -9.58 10.34 16.92
N VAL A 106 -10.23 9.28 17.43
CA VAL A 106 -9.73 7.91 17.37
C VAL A 106 -9.41 7.54 15.91
N TYR A 107 -10.39 7.71 15.00
CA TYR A 107 -10.18 7.44 13.58
C TYR A 107 -8.98 8.20 13.00
N LYS A 108 -8.90 9.52 13.24
CA LYS A 108 -7.81 10.37 12.75
C LYS A 108 -6.45 9.92 13.27
N LYS A 109 -6.35 9.60 14.56
CA LYS A 109 -5.10 9.14 15.17
C LYS A 109 -4.65 7.81 14.60
N PHE A 110 -5.53 6.80 14.55
CA PHE A 110 -5.18 5.50 13.99
C PHE A 110 -4.81 5.58 12.51
N SER A 111 -5.60 6.26 11.68
CA SER A 111 -5.33 6.41 10.24
C SER A 111 -4.03 7.17 9.93
N SER A 112 -3.59 8.06 10.84
CA SER A 112 -2.33 8.81 10.69
C SER A 112 -1.09 8.02 11.12
N LYS A 113 -1.23 7.07 12.05
CA LYS A 113 -0.13 6.31 12.65
C LYS A 113 0.00 4.89 12.15
N ASP A 114 -1.08 4.30 11.65
CA ASP A 114 -1.08 2.96 11.07
C ASP A 114 -1.63 2.99 9.64
N TYR A 115 -0.74 2.80 8.67
CA TYR A 115 -1.08 2.84 7.24
C TYR A 115 -2.07 1.75 6.81
N TYR A 116 -2.16 0.65 7.54
CA TYR A 116 -3.00 -0.52 7.21
C TYR A 116 -4.14 -0.72 8.21
N PHE A 117 -4.44 0.31 8.97
CA PHE A 117 -5.40 0.24 10.07
C PHE A 117 -6.80 -0.18 9.61
N GLU A 118 -7.38 0.42 8.54
CA GLU A 118 -8.69 0.02 8.05
C GLU A 118 -8.69 -1.42 7.50
N ILE A 119 -7.60 -1.83 6.86
CA ILE A 119 -7.45 -3.20 6.35
C ILE A 119 -7.41 -4.22 7.51
N LYS A 120 -6.70 -3.89 8.60
CA LYS A 120 -6.70 -4.71 9.82
C LYS A 120 -8.08 -4.77 10.46
N LEU A 121 -8.80 -3.66 10.44
CA LEU A 121 -10.17 -3.60 10.96
C LEU A 121 -11.12 -4.48 10.14
N PHE A 122 -10.96 -4.58 8.82
CA PHE A 122 -11.70 -5.54 8.00
C PHE A 122 -11.43 -6.99 8.40
N ASP A 123 -10.17 -7.37 8.65
CA ASP A 123 -9.83 -8.71 9.12
C ASP A 123 -10.48 -9.03 10.49
N ILE A 124 -10.59 -8.02 11.36
CA ILE A 124 -11.30 -8.15 12.64
C ILE A 124 -12.80 -8.32 12.42
N ILE A 125 -13.41 -7.53 11.52
CA ILE A 125 -14.84 -7.61 11.19
C ILE A 125 -15.19 -8.98 10.60
N ASP A 126 -14.36 -9.54 9.72
CA ASP A 126 -14.57 -10.87 9.14
C ASP A 126 -14.62 -11.96 10.23
N ARG A 127 -13.79 -11.81 11.28
CA ARG A 127 -13.76 -12.73 12.42
C ARG A 127 -14.85 -12.45 13.47
N LYS A 128 -15.23 -11.19 13.64
CA LYS A 128 -16.16 -10.71 14.69
C LYS A 128 -17.19 -9.73 14.12
N PRO A 129 -18.15 -10.19 13.30
CA PRO A 129 -19.12 -9.34 12.62
C PRO A 129 -20.06 -8.58 13.58
N GLN A 130 -20.18 -8.99 14.85
CA GLN A 130 -20.96 -8.31 15.87
C GLN A 130 -20.51 -6.86 16.11
N ILE A 131 -19.23 -6.53 15.90
CA ILE A 131 -18.70 -5.16 16.02
C ILE A 131 -19.41 -4.20 15.06
N VAL A 132 -19.80 -4.70 13.88
CA VAL A 132 -20.60 -3.95 12.90
C VAL A 132 -22.06 -3.84 13.32
N ASP A 133 -22.64 -4.92 13.90
CA ASP A 133 -24.04 -4.91 14.34
C ASP A 133 -24.29 -3.91 15.46
N GLU A 134 -23.37 -3.82 16.41
CA GLU A 134 -23.41 -2.94 17.57
C GLU A 134 -23.09 -1.47 17.21
N ASN A 135 -22.68 -1.18 15.98
CA ASN A 135 -22.34 0.18 15.58
C ASN A 135 -23.57 1.06 15.42
N GLU A 136 -23.58 2.18 16.14
CA GLU A 136 -24.71 3.12 16.18
C GLU A 136 -24.74 4.12 15.02
N PHE A 137 -23.63 4.30 14.32
CA PHE A 137 -23.47 5.29 13.25
C PHE A 137 -23.63 4.68 11.85
N LEU A 138 -23.98 3.38 11.76
CA LEU A 138 -24.20 2.68 10.51
C LEU A 138 -25.67 2.34 10.32
N ASP A 139 -26.18 2.63 9.12
CA ASP A 139 -27.46 2.12 8.67
C ASP A 139 -27.37 0.63 8.26
N THR A 140 -28.53 0.02 8.00
CA THR A 140 -28.62 -1.40 7.64
C THR A 140 -27.87 -1.73 6.35
N GLU A 141 -27.89 -0.81 5.38
CA GLU A 141 -27.21 -0.99 4.10
C GLU A 141 -25.68 -1.01 4.27
N LYS A 142 -25.14 -0.03 4.99
CA LYS A 142 -23.68 0.03 5.26
C LYS A 142 -23.18 -1.13 6.13
N LYS A 143 -24.01 -1.58 7.09
CA LYS A 143 -23.72 -2.81 7.87
C LYS A 143 -23.61 -4.04 6.96
N ALA A 144 -24.55 -4.19 6.03
CA ALA A 144 -24.54 -5.29 5.07
C ALA A 144 -23.33 -5.19 4.10
N LEU A 145 -23.00 -3.99 3.61
CA LEU A 145 -21.84 -3.75 2.76
C LEU A 145 -20.53 -4.15 3.47
N LEU A 146 -20.34 -3.71 4.71
CA LEU A 146 -19.12 -4.04 5.49
C LEU A 146 -18.97 -5.54 5.72
N LYS A 147 -20.06 -6.25 6.05
CA LYS A 147 -20.04 -7.70 6.30
C LYS A 147 -19.80 -8.53 5.04
N ASN A 148 -20.24 -8.03 3.89
CA ASN A 148 -20.11 -8.73 2.60
C ASN A 148 -18.87 -8.29 1.81
N PHE A 149 -18.12 -7.31 2.31
CA PHE A 149 -16.93 -6.83 1.64
C PHE A 149 -15.79 -7.84 1.83
N ASP A 150 -15.36 -8.44 0.73
CA ASP A 150 -14.30 -9.44 0.74
C ASP A 150 -12.98 -8.84 0.24
N LEU A 151 -11.95 -8.88 1.09
CA LEU A 151 -10.58 -8.53 0.74
C LEU A 151 -9.81 -9.67 0.06
N LYS A 152 -10.47 -10.82 -0.18
CA LYS A 152 -9.82 -11.98 -0.79
C LYS A 152 -9.83 -11.88 -2.31
N MET A 153 -8.66 -11.64 -2.88
CA MET A 153 -8.46 -11.70 -4.32
C MET A 153 -8.44 -13.19 -4.76
N PHE A 154 -9.29 -13.54 -5.73
CA PHE A 154 -9.46 -14.93 -6.23
C PHE A 154 -9.83 -15.96 -5.14
N ASN A 155 -10.48 -15.56 -4.05
CA ASN A 155 -10.81 -16.42 -2.90
C ASN A 155 -9.59 -17.09 -2.23
N VAL A 156 -8.37 -16.69 -2.56
CA VAL A 156 -7.13 -17.31 -2.08
C VAL A 156 -6.23 -16.32 -1.37
N PHE A 157 -6.09 -15.11 -1.93
CA PHE A 157 -5.14 -14.13 -1.44
C PHE A 157 -5.86 -13.09 -0.58
N ASN A 158 -5.76 -13.20 0.74
CA ASN A 158 -6.27 -12.17 1.64
C ASN A 158 -5.32 -10.95 1.62
N LEU A 159 -5.76 -9.86 0.99
CA LEU A 159 -4.99 -8.62 0.87
C LEU A 159 -4.84 -7.87 2.20
N GLY A 160 -5.64 -8.23 3.21
CA GLY A 160 -5.54 -7.69 4.58
C GLY A 160 -4.38 -8.28 5.39
N VAL A 161 -3.75 -9.35 4.92
CA VAL A 161 -2.72 -10.06 5.66
C VAL A 161 -1.33 -9.78 5.07
N PRO A 162 -0.45 -9.06 5.79
CA PRO A 162 0.90 -8.81 5.31
C PRO A 162 1.73 -10.11 5.26
N PRO A 163 2.59 -10.27 4.24
CA PRO A 163 3.52 -11.39 4.20
C PRO A 163 4.50 -11.32 5.36
N THR A 164 4.89 -12.47 5.92
CA THR A 164 5.84 -12.55 7.02
C THR A 164 6.91 -13.62 6.74
N TYR A 165 8.08 -13.42 7.31
CA TYR A 165 9.17 -14.42 7.29
C TYR A 165 9.26 -15.19 8.62
N LYS A 166 8.45 -14.84 9.62
CA LYS A 166 8.46 -15.50 10.93
C LYS A 166 7.67 -16.81 10.86
N ILE A 167 8.36 -17.92 11.09
CA ILE A 167 7.78 -19.27 11.04
C ILE A 167 6.64 -19.43 12.03
N SER A 168 6.73 -18.81 13.23
CA SER A 168 5.69 -18.86 14.25
C SER A 168 4.38 -18.21 13.78
N GLU A 169 4.45 -17.11 13.05
CA GLU A 169 3.28 -16.43 12.49
C GLU A 169 2.68 -17.21 11.32
N ILE A 170 3.52 -17.88 10.52
CA ILE A 170 3.07 -18.74 9.42
C ILE A 170 2.37 -19.98 9.97
N ALA A 171 2.91 -20.58 11.02
CA ALA A 171 2.33 -21.75 11.67
C ALA A 171 0.99 -21.44 12.38
N ALA A 172 0.83 -20.20 12.88
CA ALA A 172 -0.40 -19.76 13.53
C ALA A 172 -1.56 -19.56 12.54
N ASP A 173 -1.27 -19.10 11.33
CA ASP A 173 -2.28 -18.85 10.28
C ASP A 173 -1.73 -19.21 8.87
N PRO A 174 -1.55 -20.50 8.60
CA PRO A 174 -0.98 -20.94 7.31
C PRO A 174 -1.91 -20.63 6.12
N GLY A 175 -3.23 -20.64 6.34
CA GLY A 175 -4.22 -20.41 5.28
C GLY A 175 -4.11 -19.05 4.61
N ASN A 176 -3.78 -18.01 5.35
CA ASN A 176 -3.62 -16.65 4.85
C ASN A 176 -2.15 -16.28 4.58
N LYS A 177 -1.23 -16.75 5.43
CA LYS A 177 0.19 -16.36 5.34
C LYS A 177 0.93 -17.01 4.17
N ILE A 178 0.66 -18.29 3.86
CA ILE A 178 1.30 -18.97 2.73
C ILE A 178 0.91 -18.33 1.38
N PRO A 179 -0.38 -18.06 1.07
CA PRO A 179 -0.75 -17.35 -0.14
C PRO A 179 -0.10 -15.96 -0.25
N ALA A 180 0.00 -15.21 0.85
CA ALA A 180 0.66 -13.90 0.84
C ALA A 180 2.15 -13.99 0.47
N ILE A 181 2.86 -15.03 0.94
CA ILE A 181 4.26 -15.28 0.55
C ILE A 181 4.36 -15.68 -0.92
N ILE A 182 3.45 -16.54 -1.41
CA ILE A 182 3.42 -16.94 -2.82
C ILE A 182 3.22 -15.73 -3.72
N LEU A 183 2.31 -14.82 -3.37
CA LEU A 183 2.08 -13.58 -4.11
C LEU A 183 3.34 -12.71 -4.18
N LEU A 184 4.06 -12.57 -3.06
CA LEU A 184 5.33 -11.85 -3.01
C LEU A 184 6.37 -12.49 -3.94
N LEU A 185 6.52 -13.82 -3.90
CA LEU A 185 7.48 -14.53 -4.75
C LEU A 185 7.14 -14.42 -6.23
N LEU A 186 5.85 -14.46 -6.60
CA LEU A 186 5.39 -14.21 -7.96
C LEU A 186 5.72 -12.80 -8.43
N ALA A 187 5.51 -11.79 -7.59
CA ALA A 187 5.83 -10.39 -7.90
C ALA A 187 7.34 -10.20 -8.15
N VAL A 188 8.19 -10.77 -7.29
CA VAL A 188 9.64 -10.73 -7.46
C VAL A 188 10.07 -11.50 -8.71
N GLY A 189 9.53 -12.69 -8.95
CA GLY A 189 9.82 -13.53 -10.11
C GLY A 189 9.46 -12.86 -11.44
N THR A 190 8.28 -12.25 -11.53
CA THR A 190 7.84 -11.50 -12.71
C THR A 190 8.71 -10.29 -12.97
N THR A 191 9.08 -9.54 -11.92
CA THR A 191 9.99 -8.38 -12.05
C THR A 191 11.36 -8.82 -12.54
N TYR A 192 11.93 -9.89 -11.99
CA TYR A 192 13.20 -10.45 -12.45
C TYR A 192 13.16 -10.91 -13.90
N LEU A 193 12.10 -11.64 -14.28
CA LEU A 193 11.92 -12.12 -15.64
C LEU A 193 11.79 -10.97 -16.64
N THR A 194 10.98 -9.96 -16.32
CA THR A 194 10.81 -8.75 -17.14
C THR A 194 12.15 -8.04 -17.33
N THR A 195 12.90 -7.83 -16.25
CA THR A 195 14.23 -7.18 -16.33
C THR A 195 15.19 -7.98 -17.22
N LYS A 196 15.19 -9.33 -17.10
CA LYS A 196 16.07 -10.18 -17.90
C LYS A 196 15.69 -10.25 -19.39
N LEU A 197 14.38 -10.13 -19.71
CA LEU A 197 13.91 -10.14 -21.09
C LEU A 197 14.07 -8.77 -21.80
N THR A 198 14.22 -7.69 -21.03
CA THR A 198 14.38 -6.32 -21.55
C THR A 198 15.84 -5.85 -21.62
N LEU A 199 16.78 -6.62 -21.07
CA LEU A 199 18.23 -6.45 -21.21
C LEU A 199 18.77 -7.26 -22.38
#